data_7a675d8fd2282ba09711628d9cc03bd0
#
_entry.id   7a675d8fd2282ba09711628d9cc03bd0
#
_cell.length_a   1.000
_cell.length_b   1.000
_cell.length_c   1.000
_cell.angle_alpha   90.00
_cell.angle_beta   90.00
_cell.angle_gamma   90.00
#
_symmetry.space_group_name_H-M   'P 1'
#
loop_
_entity.id
_entity.type
_entity.pdbx_description
1 polymer ?
#
loop_
_entity_poly.entity_id
_entity_poly.type
_entity_poly.pdbx_seq_one_letter_code
_entity_poly.pdbx_strand_id
1 'polypeptide(L)'
;MKKKVLITCAVVLGVLLAVYLGFAFYFSSHYLFNTKINSVKYAGKTAKEALEKNTALSRDYLLTITDRKGNSFSLKGPDFSYEYVSNGDEEQILKSQNAFTWPVSLFKAQNYTLKGSSKYDDAALAEKLKALDIFSDDYIENPDDAHIEIKDGEYDVIEEKKGCKPIYDSILAEVKDALDNELPKLALSDDCYEAPKITKNSDTIKNEKEALDKYTASTVTYKIEGADEKLDSAKILDMLSISDDGSVSIDDAKVNKYVQQ
;
A
#
# COMPACT_ATOMS: atom_id res chain seq x y z
N MET A 1 -6.35 3.23 -73.43
CA MET A 1 -5.71 3.44 -72.11
C MET A 1 -6.70 3.30 -70.94
N LYS A 2 -7.85 3.95 -70.91
CA LYS A 2 -8.78 3.95 -69.75
C LYS A 2 -9.26 2.58 -69.30
N LYS A 3 -9.60 1.63 -70.25
CA LYS A 3 -10.05 0.25 -69.90
C LYS A 3 -8.94 -0.58 -69.19
N LYS A 4 -7.67 -0.49 -69.62
CA LYS A 4 -6.56 -1.23 -69.00
C LYS A 4 -6.30 -0.72 -67.57
N VAL A 5 -6.36 0.58 -67.39
CA VAL A 5 -6.21 1.20 -66.05
C VAL A 5 -7.33 0.75 -65.10
N LEU A 6 -8.60 0.74 -65.60
CA LEU A 6 -9.74 0.31 -64.82
C LEU A 6 -9.61 -1.18 -64.37
N ILE A 7 -9.18 -2.05 -65.31
CA ILE A 7 -8.96 -3.47 -64.99
C ILE A 7 -7.83 -3.61 -63.97
N THR A 8 -6.72 -2.90 -64.12
CA THR A 8 -5.62 -2.93 -63.17
C THR A 8 -6.06 -2.47 -61.77
N CYS A 9 -6.81 -1.36 -61.69
CA CYS A 9 -7.36 -0.88 -60.41
C CYS A 9 -8.32 -1.92 -59.79
N ALA A 10 -9.17 -2.56 -60.57
CA ALA A 10 -10.09 -3.58 -60.08
C ALA A 10 -9.34 -4.83 -59.54
N VAL A 11 -8.27 -5.24 -60.22
CA VAL A 11 -7.42 -6.36 -59.75
C VAL A 11 -6.73 -5.96 -58.45
N VAL A 12 -6.11 -4.78 -58.35
CA VAL A 12 -5.44 -4.31 -57.14
C VAL A 12 -6.44 -4.23 -55.97
N LEU A 13 -7.64 -3.67 -56.21
CA LEU A 13 -8.67 -3.59 -55.18
C LEU A 13 -9.14 -4.99 -54.73
N GLY A 14 -9.27 -5.93 -55.66
CA GLY A 14 -9.59 -7.33 -55.35
C GLY A 14 -8.53 -8.01 -54.48
N VAL A 15 -7.25 -7.77 -54.78
CA VAL A 15 -6.13 -8.32 -53.98
C VAL A 15 -6.14 -7.70 -52.60
N LEU A 16 -6.32 -6.38 -52.49
CA LEU A 16 -6.37 -5.69 -51.17
C LEU A 16 -7.55 -6.21 -50.33
N LEU A 17 -8.70 -6.43 -50.94
CA LEU A 17 -9.87 -6.99 -50.27
C LEU A 17 -9.62 -8.42 -49.81
N ALA A 18 -8.98 -9.26 -50.65
CA ALA A 18 -8.62 -10.64 -50.28
C ALA A 18 -7.65 -10.67 -49.10
N VAL A 19 -6.64 -9.80 -49.07
CA VAL A 19 -5.72 -9.64 -47.95
C VAL A 19 -6.47 -9.18 -46.69
N TYR A 20 -7.33 -8.17 -46.82
CA TYR A 20 -8.12 -7.65 -45.70
C TYR A 20 -8.98 -8.74 -45.05
N LEU A 21 -9.74 -9.49 -45.89
CA LEU A 21 -10.58 -10.59 -45.42
C LEU A 21 -9.77 -11.76 -44.87
N GLY A 22 -8.61 -12.07 -45.46
CA GLY A 22 -7.70 -13.09 -44.96
C GLY A 22 -7.21 -12.79 -43.53
N PHE A 23 -6.79 -11.55 -43.27
CA PHE A 23 -6.44 -11.12 -41.92
C PHE A 23 -7.64 -11.08 -40.97
N ALA A 24 -8.81 -10.62 -41.43
CA ALA A 24 -10.02 -10.65 -40.62
C ALA A 24 -10.40 -12.08 -40.20
N PHE A 25 -10.25 -13.06 -41.11
CA PHE A 25 -10.45 -14.47 -40.81
C PHE A 25 -9.40 -14.98 -39.81
N TYR A 26 -8.11 -14.63 -39.97
CA TYR A 26 -7.04 -15.00 -39.03
C TYR A 26 -7.33 -14.46 -37.63
N PHE A 27 -7.69 -13.17 -37.51
CA PHE A 27 -7.97 -12.54 -36.23
C PHE A 27 -9.33 -12.90 -35.61
N SER A 28 -10.15 -13.69 -36.28
CA SER A 28 -11.34 -14.30 -35.66
C SER A 28 -10.98 -15.33 -34.60
N SER A 29 -9.77 -15.91 -34.66
CA SER A 29 -9.25 -16.94 -33.74
C SER A 29 -7.93 -16.54 -33.05
N HIS A 30 -7.39 -15.36 -33.37
CA HIS A 30 -6.14 -14.84 -32.81
C HIS A 30 -6.35 -13.41 -32.31
N TYR A 31 -5.62 -13.02 -31.26
CA TYR A 31 -5.65 -11.64 -30.76
C TYR A 31 -5.08 -10.66 -31.78
N LEU A 32 -5.73 -9.50 -31.89
CA LEU A 32 -5.34 -8.39 -32.75
C LEU A 32 -3.91 -7.92 -32.49
N PHE A 33 -3.32 -7.22 -33.45
CA PHE A 33 -2.05 -6.54 -33.26
C PHE A 33 -2.09 -5.62 -32.02
N ASN A 34 -0.93 -5.45 -31.39
CA ASN A 34 -0.77 -4.61 -30.19
C ASN A 34 -1.71 -4.96 -29.01
N THR A 35 -2.24 -6.20 -28.97
CA THR A 35 -2.99 -6.70 -27.82
C THR A 35 -2.04 -7.01 -26.67
N LYS A 36 -2.38 -6.44 -25.50
CA LYS A 36 -1.75 -6.72 -24.20
C LYS A 36 -2.82 -7.14 -23.21
N ILE A 37 -2.49 -8.14 -22.42
CA ILE A 37 -3.31 -8.62 -21.29
C ILE A 37 -2.41 -8.57 -20.05
N ASN A 38 -2.84 -7.90 -18.99
CA ASN A 38 -2.03 -7.64 -17.78
C ASN A 38 -0.62 -7.12 -18.14
N SER A 39 -0.53 -6.18 -19.12
CA SER A 39 0.71 -5.61 -19.67
C SER A 39 1.60 -6.56 -20.48
N VAL A 40 1.29 -7.86 -20.57
CA VAL A 40 2.00 -8.85 -21.37
C VAL A 40 1.46 -8.87 -22.81
N LYS A 41 2.34 -9.02 -23.82
CA LYS A 41 1.97 -9.03 -25.25
C LYS A 41 1.41 -10.40 -25.66
N TYR A 42 0.23 -10.35 -26.32
CA TYR A 42 -0.48 -11.54 -26.86
C TYR A 42 -0.86 -11.40 -28.34
N ALA A 43 -0.39 -10.35 -29.02
CA ALA A 43 -0.67 -10.16 -30.46
C ALA A 43 -0.40 -11.42 -31.30
N GLY A 44 -1.35 -11.83 -32.12
CA GLY A 44 -1.26 -12.99 -32.98
C GLY A 44 -1.30 -14.35 -32.29
N LYS A 45 -1.62 -14.39 -30.99
CA LYS A 45 -1.80 -15.62 -30.22
C LYS A 45 -3.26 -16.04 -30.17
N THR A 46 -3.52 -17.34 -30.06
CA THR A 46 -4.85 -17.88 -29.75
C THR A 46 -5.14 -17.78 -28.26
N ALA A 47 -6.39 -17.95 -27.84
CA ALA A 47 -6.78 -18.00 -26.44
C ALA A 47 -6.06 -19.17 -25.70
N LYS A 48 -5.90 -20.33 -26.39
CA LYS A 48 -5.17 -21.47 -25.84
C LYS A 48 -3.69 -21.14 -25.58
N GLU A 49 -2.99 -20.52 -26.53
CA GLU A 49 -1.60 -20.10 -26.36
C GLU A 49 -1.46 -19.01 -25.28
N ALA A 50 -2.49 -18.18 -25.09
CA ALA A 50 -2.51 -17.21 -24.01
C ALA A 50 -2.62 -17.90 -22.65
N LEU A 51 -3.51 -18.87 -22.51
CA LEU A 51 -3.63 -19.70 -21.31
C LEU A 51 -2.32 -20.43 -20.98
N GLU A 52 -1.71 -21.11 -21.97
CA GLU A 52 -0.44 -21.80 -21.79
C GLU A 52 0.68 -20.85 -21.32
N LYS A 53 0.69 -19.64 -21.88
CA LYS A 53 1.66 -18.62 -21.48
C LYS A 53 1.40 -18.09 -20.06
N ASN A 54 0.17 -17.84 -19.68
CA ASN A 54 -0.20 -17.40 -18.32
C ASN A 54 0.16 -18.49 -17.30
N THR A 55 -0.15 -19.75 -17.60
CA THR A 55 0.24 -20.90 -16.77
C THR A 55 1.77 -21.03 -16.64
N ALA A 56 2.51 -20.77 -17.72
CA ALA A 56 3.97 -20.78 -17.65
C ALA A 56 4.54 -19.63 -16.80
N LEU A 57 3.96 -18.44 -16.94
CA LEU A 57 4.37 -17.28 -16.14
C LEU A 57 4.07 -17.45 -14.64
N SER A 58 2.99 -18.16 -14.29
CA SER A 58 2.65 -18.41 -12.88
C SER A 58 3.67 -19.30 -12.17
N ARG A 59 4.39 -20.17 -12.92
CA ARG A 59 5.44 -21.03 -12.35
C ARG A 59 6.65 -20.24 -11.82
N ASP A 60 6.92 -19.08 -12.43
CA ASP A 60 8.02 -18.20 -12.05
C ASP A 60 7.51 -16.96 -11.30
N TYR A 61 6.26 -17.01 -10.80
CA TYR A 61 5.65 -15.88 -10.11
C TYR A 61 6.46 -15.49 -8.88
N LEU A 62 6.72 -14.19 -8.76
CA LEU A 62 7.43 -13.58 -7.65
C LEU A 62 6.67 -12.33 -7.21
N LEU A 63 6.17 -12.35 -5.99
CA LEU A 63 5.62 -11.16 -5.35
C LEU A 63 6.72 -10.46 -4.56
N THR A 64 7.01 -9.21 -4.91
CA THR A 64 7.89 -8.33 -4.14
C THR A 64 7.04 -7.45 -3.24
N ILE A 65 7.20 -7.59 -1.93
CA ILE A 65 6.51 -6.83 -0.90
C ILE A 65 7.46 -5.72 -0.43
N THR A 66 7.00 -4.47 -0.44
CA THR A 66 7.77 -3.33 0.08
C THR A 66 7.09 -2.78 1.32
N ASP A 67 7.85 -2.64 2.40
CA ASP A 67 7.37 -2.11 3.67
C ASP A 67 7.41 -0.57 3.72
N ARG A 68 6.95 0.00 4.85
CA ARG A 68 6.97 1.47 5.06
C ARG A 68 8.38 2.06 5.21
N LYS A 69 9.41 1.24 5.50
CA LYS A 69 10.80 1.67 5.55
C LYS A 69 11.49 1.63 4.19
N GLY A 70 10.81 1.07 3.15
CA GLY A 70 11.36 0.87 1.81
C GLY A 70 12.14 -0.44 1.64
N ASN A 71 12.15 -1.34 2.64
CA ASN A 71 12.75 -2.66 2.51
C ASN A 71 11.85 -3.55 1.64
N SER A 72 12.48 -4.50 0.96
CA SER A 72 11.77 -5.40 0.05
C SER A 72 11.94 -6.85 0.50
N PHE A 73 10.83 -7.56 0.54
CA PHE A 73 10.71 -8.99 0.83
C PHE A 73 10.12 -9.68 -0.38
N SER A 74 10.35 -10.98 -0.52
CA SER A 74 9.90 -11.72 -1.70
C SER A 74 9.23 -13.03 -1.33
N LEU A 75 8.06 -13.29 -1.95
CA LEU A 75 7.37 -14.57 -1.91
C LEU A 75 7.43 -15.18 -3.30
N LYS A 76 7.97 -16.41 -3.41
CA LYS A 76 8.06 -17.14 -4.68
C LYS A 76 6.86 -18.06 -4.83
N GLY A 77 6.13 -17.94 -5.93
CA GLY A 77 4.94 -18.73 -6.22
C GLY A 77 5.12 -20.24 -6.03
N PRO A 78 6.23 -20.85 -6.50
CA PRO A 78 6.49 -22.28 -6.28
C PRO A 78 6.52 -22.71 -4.81
N ASP A 79 6.89 -21.82 -3.88
CA ASP A 79 7.02 -22.13 -2.45
C ASP A 79 5.65 -22.38 -1.77
N PHE A 80 4.56 -21.94 -2.39
CA PHE A 80 3.18 -22.12 -1.91
C PHE A 80 2.23 -22.60 -3.03
N SER A 81 2.80 -23.32 -4.05
CA SER A 81 2.05 -23.94 -5.14
C SER A 81 1.14 -22.97 -5.91
N TYR A 82 1.63 -21.74 -6.14
CA TYR A 82 0.88 -20.75 -6.89
C TYR A 82 0.67 -21.18 -8.34
N GLU A 83 -0.59 -21.22 -8.78
CA GLU A 83 -0.99 -21.59 -10.14
C GLU A 83 -2.01 -20.58 -10.67
N TYR A 84 -1.85 -20.18 -11.93
CA TYR A 84 -2.88 -19.47 -12.66
C TYR A 84 -3.99 -20.43 -13.06
N VAL A 85 -5.23 -20.09 -12.73
CA VAL A 85 -6.42 -20.85 -13.11
C VAL A 85 -7.28 -19.96 -14.01
N SER A 86 -7.47 -20.37 -15.27
CA SER A 86 -8.34 -19.68 -16.19
C SER A 86 -9.81 -19.84 -15.79
N ASN A 87 -10.53 -18.73 -15.79
CA ASN A 87 -11.99 -18.71 -15.71
C ASN A 87 -12.66 -18.56 -17.10
N GLY A 88 -11.87 -18.70 -18.19
CA GLY A 88 -12.33 -18.53 -19.56
C GLY A 88 -12.23 -17.09 -20.09
N ASP A 89 -11.62 -16.18 -19.33
CA ASP A 89 -11.48 -14.77 -19.74
C ASP A 89 -10.65 -14.62 -21.02
N GLU A 90 -9.65 -15.50 -21.28
CA GLU A 90 -8.89 -15.49 -22.53
C GLU A 90 -9.79 -15.63 -23.75
N GLU A 91 -10.74 -16.56 -23.72
CA GLU A 91 -11.70 -16.72 -24.80
C GLU A 91 -12.70 -15.55 -24.87
N GLN A 92 -13.12 -15.02 -23.74
CA GLN A 92 -14.05 -13.88 -23.69
C GLN A 92 -13.40 -12.63 -24.28
N ILE A 93 -12.15 -12.35 -23.95
CA ILE A 93 -11.38 -11.24 -24.54
C ILE A 93 -11.27 -11.44 -26.06
N LEU A 94 -10.92 -12.67 -26.52
CA LEU A 94 -10.82 -12.97 -27.93
C LEU A 94 -12.16 -12.77 -28.66
N LYS A 95 -13.28 -13.20 -28.07
CA LYS A 95 -14.62 -13.04 -28.63
C LYS A 95 -15.12 -11.58 -28.62
N SER A 96 -14.61 -10.76 -27.68
CA SER A 96 -15.00 -9.34 -27.56
C SER A 96 -14.36 -8.45 -28.62
N GLN A 97 -13.26 -8.88 -29.23
CA GLN A 97 -12.59 -8.11 -30.26
C GLN A 97 -13.32 -8.18 -31.61
N ASN A 98 -13.26 -7.10 -32.39
CA ASN A 98 -13.77 -7.10 -33.76
C ASN A 98 -12.60 -7.39 -34.73
N ALA A 99 -12.56 -8.58 -35.31
CA ALA A 99 -11.51 -9.01 -36.23
C ALA A 99 -11.35 -8.08 -37.45
N PHE A 100 -12.41 -7.42 -37.90
CA PHE A 100 -12.35 -6.47 -39.02
C PHE A 100 -11.63 -5.17 -38.68
N THR A 101 -11.36 -4.90 -37.43
CA THR A 101 -10.59 -3.71 -37.01
C THR A 101 -9.07 -3.92 -36.97
N TRP A 102 -8.59 -5.05 -37.51
CA TRP A 102 -7.17 -5.37 -37.52
C TRP A 102 -6.25 -4.26 -38.08
N PRO A 103 -6.62 -3.49 -39.12
CA PRO A 103 -5.75 -2.41 -39.61
C PRO A 103 -5.57 -1.29 -38.58
N VAL A 104 -6.62 -1.00 -37.80
CA VAL A 104 -6.57 0.00 -36.73
C VAL A 104 -5.69 -0.47 -35.58
N SER A 105 -5.69 -1.78 -35.29
CA SER A 105 -4.87 -2.36 -34.22
C SER A 105 -3.36 -2.29 -34.47
N LEU A 106 -2.92 -2.03 -35.70
CA LEU A 106 -1.53 -1.74 -36.03
C LEU A 106 -1.02 -0.45 -35.32
N PHE A 107 -1.92 0.50 -35.11
CA PHE A 107 -1.60 1.84 -34.60
C PHE A 107 -2.17 2.09 -33.19
N LYS A 108 -3.16 1.30 -32.78
CA LYS A 108 -3.86 1.46 -31.51
C LYS A 108 -3.64 0.23 -30.62
N ALA A 109 -3.10 0.43 -29.43
CA ALA A 109 -2.95 -0.64 -28.44
C ALA A 109 -4.34 -1.11 -27.94
N GLN A 110 -4.47 -2.43 -27.77
CA GLN A 110 -5.61 -3.10 -27.16
C GLN A 110 -5.17 -3.62 -25.79
N ASN A 111 -5.59 -2.94 -24.72
CA ASN A 111 -5.21 -3.34 -23.37
C ASN A 111 -6.41 -3.98 -22.66
N TYR A 112 -6.20 -5.18 -22.16
CA TYR A 112 -7.16 -5.94 -21.39
C TYR A 112 -6.58 -6.31 -20.04
N THR A 113 -7.48 -6.49 -19.07
CA THR A 113 -7.13 -7.02 -17.76
C THR A 113 -7.87 -8.35 -17.60
N LEU A 114 -7.14 -9.42 -17.30
CA LEU A 114 -7.73 -10.66 -16.84
C LEU A 114 -8.11 -10.50 -15.36
N LYS A 115 -9.30 -10.92 -15.03
CA LYS A 115 -9.69 -11.20 -13.64
C LYS A 115 -9.41 -12.67 -13.37
N GLY A 116 -8.13 -13.05 -13.45
CA GLY A 116 -7.71 -14.43 -13.18
C GLY A 116 -8.17 -14.87 -11.79
N SER A 117 -8.33 -16.16 -11.60
CA SER A 117 -8.34 -16.75 -10.28
C SER A 117 -6.99 -17.45 -10.07
N SER A 118 -6.29 -17.06 -9.03
CA SER A 118 -5.12 -17.79 -8.58
C SER A 118 -5.55 -18.95 -7.67
N LYS A 119 -4.78 -20.04 -7.73
CA LYS A 119 -4.89 -21.12 -6.78
C LYS A 119 -3.53 -21.28 -6.09
N TYR A 120 -3.56 -21.41 -4.79
CA TYR A 120 -2.34 -21.59 -3.99
C TYR A 120 -2.66 -22.37 -2.70
N ASP A 121 -1.63 -22.91 -2.08
CA ASP A 121 -1.74 -23.55 -0.77
C ASP A 121 -1.70 -22.47 0.33
N ASP A 122 -2.83 -22.23 0.98
CA ASP A 122 -2.98 -21.25 2.06
C ASP A 122 -2.07 -21.53 3.25
N ALA A 123 -1.84 -22.81 3.59
CA ALA A 123 -1.00 -23.17 4.73
C ALA A 123 0.48 -22.90 4.41
N ALA A 124 0.92 -23.27 3.21
CA ALA A 124 2.28 -23.01 2.73
C ALA A 124 2.52 -21.49 2.58
N LEU A 125 1.55 -20.73 2.05
CA LEU A 125 1.63 -19.28 1.97
C LEU A 125 1.80 -18.66 3.36
N ALA A 126 0.97 -19.08 4.33
CA ALA A 126 1.04 -18.58 5.70
C ALA A 126 2.40 -18.88 6.36
N GLU A 127 2.96 -20.08 6.14
CA GLU A 127 4.29 -20.45 6.62
C GLU A 127 5.37 -19.55 6.02
N LYS A 128 5.37 -19.38 4.69
CA LYS A 128 6.35 -18.55 3.99
C LYS A 128 6.24 -17.07 4.36
N LEU A 129 5.02 -16.57 4.53
CA LEU A 129 4.79 -15.19 4.95
C LEU A 129 5.35 -14.95 6.36
N LYS A 130 5.06 -15.85 7.32
CA LYS A 130 5.59 -15.76 8.70
C LYS A 130 7.11 -15.84 8.79
N ALA A 131 7.74 -16.50 7.82
CA ALA A 131 9.19 -16.63 7.76
C ALA A 131 9.91 -15.41 7.20
N LEU A 132 9.19 -14.36 6.78
CA LEU A 132 9.80 -13.12 6.31
C LEU A 132 10.37 -12.33 7.49
N ASP A 133 11.52 -11.70 7.29
CA ASP A 133 12.22 -10.91 8.31
C ASP A 133 11.38 -9.75 8.87
N ILE A 134 10.36 -9.29 8.15
CA ILE A 134 9.41 -8.26 8.62
C ILE A 134 8.73 -8.66 9.96
N PHE A 135 8.65 -9.96 10.27
CA PHE A 135 8.07 -10.48 11.51
C PHE A 135 9.12 -10.86 12.55
N SER A 136 10.40 -10.63 12.30
CA SER A 136 11.47 -10.91 13.26
C SER A 136 11.53 -9.86 14.37
N ASP A 137 11.90 -10.27 15.58
CA ASP A 137 12.03 -9.36 16.73
C ASP A 137 13.03 -8.22 16.46
N ASP A 138 14.11 -8.50 15.72
CA ASP A 138 15.12 -7.51 15.36
C ASP A 138 14.61 -6.45 14.39
N TYR A 139 13.53 -6.75 13.66
CA TYR A 139 12.92 -5.85 12.69
C TYR A 139 11.83 -4.97 13.31
N ILE A 140 11.15 -5.49 14.33
CA ILE A 140 9.98 -4.86 14.94
C ILE A 140 10.37 -3.63 15.76
N GLU A 141 9.81 -2.48 15.41
CA GLU A 141 9.82 -1.28 16.23
C GLU A 141 8.38 -1.00 16.68
N ASN A 142 8.16 -0.98 18.00
CA ASN A 142 6.85 -0.62 18.53
C ASN A 142 6.52 0.83 18.20
N PRO A 143 5.24 1.19 17.99
CA PRO A 143 4.82 2.57 17.95
C PRO A 143 4.99 3.20 19.36
N ASP A 144 5.40 4.46 19.40
CA ASP A 144 5.43 5.27 20.61
C ASP A 144 4.29 6.29 20.56
N ASP A 145 3.57 6.44 21.67
CA ASP A 145 2.49 7.42 21.79
C ASP A 145 3.08 8.84 21.97
N ALA A 146 2.36 9.85 21.44
CA ALA A 146 2.66 11.22 21.75
C ALA A 146 2.39 11.50 23.23
N HIS A 147 3.22 12.32 23.85
CA HIS A 147 3.07 12.71 25.26
C HIS A 147 3.64 14.12 25.50
N ILE A 148 3.31 14.70 26.63
CA ILE A 148 3.88 15.97 27.05
C ILE A 148 5.03 15.70 28.04
N GLU A 149 6.18 16.31 27.77
CA GLU A 149 7.32 16.34 28.68
C GLU A 149 7.42 17.71 29.33
N ILE A 150 7.48 17.74 30.67
CA ILE A 150 7.70 18.97 31.45
C ILE A 150 9.16 19.00 31.89
N LYS A 151 9.90 20.02 31.48
CA LYS A 151 11.31 20.16 31.80
C LYS A 151 11.71 21.65 31.90
N ASP A 152 12.50 21.99 32.94
CA ASP A 152 13.09 23.30 33.13
C ASP A 152 12.06 24.47 33.13
N GLY A 153 10.85 24.22 33.65
CA GLY A 153 9.77 25.19 33.70
C GLY A 153 9.04 25.45 32.38
N GLU A 154 9.24 24.60 31.39
CA GLU A 154 8.56 24.59 30.11
C GLU A 154 7.95 23.20 29.84
N TYR A 155 7.03 23.13 28.90
CA TYR A 155 6.54 21.82 28.41
C TYR A 155 6.57 21.72 26.89
N ASP A 156 6.95 20.56 26.40
CA ASP A 156 6.97 20.23 24.99
C ASP A 156 6.08 19.04 24.69
N VAL A 157 5.50 19.01 23.49
CA VAL A 157 4.82 17.84 22.97
C VAL A 157 5.81 16.99 22.22
N ILE A 158 6.12 15.83 22.76
CA ILE A 158 6.87 14.80 22.07
C ILE A 158 5.91 14.08 21.11
N GLU A 159 6.21 14.16 19.81
CA GLU A 159 5.36 13.57 18.77
C GLU A 159 5.43 12.04 18.82
N GLU A 160 4.32 11.43 18.41
CA GLU A 160 4.22 9.99 18.23
C GLU A 160 5.23 9.46 17.20
N LYS A 161 5.70 8.21 17.41
CA LYS A 161 6.45 7.46 16.41
C LYS A 161 5.58 6.31 15.89
N LYS A 162 5.44 6.23 14.58
CA LYS A 162 4.61 5.20 13.95
C LYS A 162 5.14 3.78 14.16
N GLY A 163 6.44 3.60 14.39
CA GLY A 163 7.05 2.27 14.46
C GLY A 163 6.90 1.46 13.17
N CYS A 164 7.14 0.17 13.26
CA CYS A 164 6.96 -0.77 12.15
C CYS A 164 6.54 -2.17 12.65
N LYS A 165 5.73 -2.23 13.69
CA LYS A 165 5.19 -3.50 14.20
C LYS A 165 4.11 -4.02 13.28
N PRO A 166 4.32 -5.16 12.56
CA PRO A 166 3.41 -5.64 11.55
C PRO A 166 2.17 -6.31 12.16
N ILE A 167 1.03 -6.13 11.50
CA ILE A 167 -0.22 -6.85 11.77
C ILE A 167 -0.34 -7.97 10.74
N TYR A 168 -0.07 -9.20 11.18
CA TYR A 168 -0.03 -10.36 10.31
C TYR A 168 -1.28 -10.53 9.43
N ASP A 169 -2.46 -10.44 10.03
CA ASP A 169 -3.72 -10.67 9.31
C ASP A 169 -3.97 -9.60 8.23
N SER A 170 -3.60 -8.35 8.49
CA SER A 170 -3.70 -7.26 7.50
C SER A 170 -2.74 -7.50 6.33
N ILE A 171 -1.48 -7.87 6.62
CA ILE A 171 -0.49 -8.19 5.59
C ILE A 171 -0.93 -9.41 4.77
N LEU A 172 -1.44 -10.46 5.43
CA LEU A 172 -1.93 -11.65 4.74
C LEU A 172 -3.09 -11.30 3.80
N ALA A 173 -4.00 -10.43 4.22
CA ALA A 173 -5.12 -9.99 3.38
C ALA A 173 -4.64 -9.23 2.14
N GLU A 174 -3.71 -8.28 2.29
CA GLU A 174 -3.13 -7.55 1.15
C GLU A 174 -2.31 -8.45 0.23
N VAL A 175 -1.57 -9.42 0.80
CA VAL A 175 -0.83 -10.42 0.01
C VAL A 175 -1.80 -11.27 -0.81
N LYS A 176 -2.89 -11.76 -0.24
CA LYS A 176 -3.91 -12.52 -0.96
C LYS A 176 -4.55 -11.70 -2.08
N ASP A 177 -4.90 -10.44 -1.81
CA ASP A 177 -5.42 -9.54 -2.84
C ASP A 177 -4.41 -9.34 -3.98
N ALA A 178 -3.13 -9.16 -3.66
CA ALA A 178 -2.08 -9.04 -4.66
C ALA A 178 -1.90 -10.33 -5.50
N LEU A 179 -1.99 -11.51 -4.88
CA LEU A 179 -1.94 -12.79 -5.56
C LEU A 179 -3.13 -12.99 -6.49
N ASP A 180 -4.34 -12.67 -6.04
CA ASP A 180 -5.57 -12.81 -6.82
C ASP A 180 -5.63 -11.83 -8.00
N ASN A 181 -4.96 -10.69 -7.88
CA ASN A 181 -4.80 -9.71 -8.96
C ASN A 181 -3.49 -9.88 -9.76
N GLU A 182 -2.72 -10.95 -9.54
CA GLU A 182 -1.46 -11.25 -10.24
C GLU A 182 -0.44 -10.09 -10.18
N LEU A 183 -0.43 -9.32 -9.11
CA LEU A 183 0.46 -8.18 -8.96
C LEU A 183 1.90 -8.66 -8.69
N PRO A 184 2.90 -8.17 -9.42
CA PRO A 184 4.28 -8.54 -9.16
C PRO A 184 4.89 -7.75 -7.99
N LYS A 185 4.21 -6.71 -7.53
CA LYS A 185 4.66 -5.83 -6.45
C LYS A 185 3.50 -5.40 -5.57
N LEU A 186 3.75 -5.38 -4.27
CA LEU A 186 2.85 -4.91 -3.24
C LEU A 186 3.60 -3.92 -2.34
N ALA A 187 3.10 -2.70 -2.20
CA ALA A 187 3.53 -1.78 -1.16
C ALA A 187 2.52 -1.88 -0.01
N LEU A 188 2.98 -2.28 1.17
CA LEU A 188 2.11 -2.42 2.34
C LEU A 188 1.54 -1.08 2.77
N SER A 189 0.24 -1.04 3.02
CA SER A 189 -0.45 0.14 3.53
C SER A 189 -0.11 0.40 5.01
N ASP A 190 -0.49 1.58 5.51
CA ASP A 190 -0.36 1.91 6.94
C ASP A 190 -1.19 0.97 7.83
N ASP A 191 -2.29 0.41 7.32
CA ASP A 191 -3.17 -0.53 8.05
C ASP A 191 -2.51 -1.90 8.31
N CYS A 192 -1.38 -2.16 7.67
CA CYS A 192 -0.55 -3.34 7.93
C CYS A 192 0.31 -3.23 9.18
N TYR A 193 0.25 -2.13 9.92
CA TYR A 193 1.09 -1.90 11.09
C TYR A 193 0.28 -1.38 12.27
N GLU A 194 0.72 -1.74 13.50
CA GLU A 194 0.16 -1.12 14.69
C GLU A 194 0.40 0.38 14.67
N ALA A 195 -0.64 1.14 14.98
CA ALA A 195 -0.58 2.60 15.07
C ALA A 195 -0.39 3.05 16.52
N PRO A 196 0.24 4.21 16.76
CA PRO A 196 0.20 4.87 18.07
C PRO A 196 -1.25 5.11 18.50
N LYS A 197 -1.54 4.94 19.79
CA LYS A 197 -2.87 5.18 20.34
C LYS A 197 -3.14 6.66 20.55
N ILE A 198 -2.09 7.41 20.90
CA ILE A 198 -2.14 8.85 21.14
C ILE A 198 -1.24 9.54 20.11
N THR A 199 -1.83 10.49 19.38
CA THR A 199 -1.10 11.35 18.43
C THR A 199 -1.04 12.78 18.98
N LYS A 200 -0.12 13.59 18.49
CA LYS A 200 0.01 15.01 18.88
C LYS A 200 -1.28 15.83 18.71
N ASN A 201 -2.19 15.35 17.86
CA ASN A 201 -3.47 16.02 17.58
C ASN A 201 -4.65 15.38 18.32
N SER A 202 -4.42 14.35 19.14
CA SER A 202 -5.46 13.69 19.91
C SER A 202 -6.07 14.62 20.97
N ASP A 203 -7.29 14.31 21.39
CA ASP A 203 -7.96 15.06 22.43
C ASP A 203 -7.24 14.93 23.78
N THR A 204 -6.55 13.82 24.04
CA THR A 204 -5.68 13.62 25.21
C THR A 204 -4.66 14.74 25.31
N ILE A 205 -3.83 14.93 24.28
CA ILE A 205 -2.80 15.98 24.26
C ILE A 205 -3.40 17.40 24.37
N LYS A 206 -4.55 17.64 23.72
CA LYS A 206 -5.24 18.94 23.84
C LYS A 206 -5.71 19.21 25.25
N ASN A 207 -6.33 18.22 25.91
CA ASN A 207 -6.82 18.35 27.27
C ASN A 207 -5.68 18.56 28.28
N GLU A 208 -4.57 17.83 28.11
CA GLU A 208 -3.36 17.98 28.90
C GLU A 208 -2.80 19.42 28.79
N LYS A 209 -2.67 19.94 27.55
CA LYS A 209 -2.25 21.34 27.32
C LYS A 209 -3.18 22.34 28.00
N GLU A 210 -4.49 22.20 27.81
CA GLU A 210 -5.47 23.10 28.44
C GLU A 210 -5.39 23.04 29.95
N ALA A 211 -5.11 21.88 30.54
CA ALA A 211 -4.93 21.73 31.98
C ALA A 211 -3.65 22.43 32.47
N LEU A 212 -2.52 22.20 31.76
CA LEU A 212 -1.26 22.87 32.06
C LEU A 212 -1.38 24.39 31.98
N ASP A 213 -2.03 24.89 30.92
CA ASP A 213 -2.26 26.33 30.72
C ASP A 213 -3.11 26.93 31.83
N LYS A 214 -4.11 26.21 32.36
CA LYS A 214 -4.92 26.67 33.53
C LYS A 214 -4.08 26.81 34.79
N TYR A 215 -3.20 25.83 35.07
CA TYR A 215 -2.32 25.90 36.25
C TYR A 215 -1.33 27.07 36.13
N THR A 216 -0.80 27.30 34.93
CA THR A 216 0.23 28.32 34.70
C THR A 216 -0.31 29.74 34.44
N ALA A 217 -1.64 29.89 34.28
CA ALA A 217 -2.27 31.17 34.06
C ALA A 217 -2.16 32.14 35.28
N SER A 218 -1.80 31.60 36.44
CA SER A 218 -1.75 32.37 37.71
C SER A 218 -0.32 32.45 38.24
N THR A 219 -0.04 33.54 38.91
CA THR A 219 1.18 33.73 39.69
C THR A 219 0.80 33.88 41.17
N VAL A 220 1.48 33.17 42.04
CA VAL A 220 1.27 33.26 43.50
C VAL A 220 2.47 33.95 44.14
N THR A 221 2.19 35.00 44.94
CA THR A 221 3.25 35.68 45.69
C THR A 221 3.04 35.47 47.19
N TYR A 222 4.03 34.81 47.82
CA TYR A 222 4.07 34.66 49.28
C TYR A 222 4.82 35.83 49.90
N LYS A 223 4.21 36.47 50.86
CA LYS A 223 4.88 37.52 51.68
C LYS A 223 5.41 36.89 52.94
N ILE A 224 6.73 36.73 53.00
CA ILE A 224 7.46 36.25 54.16
C ILE A 224 8.24 37.44 54.77
N GLU A 225 8.36 37.52 56.09
CA GLU A 225 9.11 38.61 56.75
C GLU A 225 10.52 38.70 56.16
N GLY A 226 10.75 39.78 55.38
CA GLY A 226 12.06 40.10 54.79
C GLY A 226 12.30 39.66 53.34
N ALA A 227 11.42 38.88 52.72
CA ALA A 227 11.50 38.53 51.32
C ALA A 227 10.11 38.14 50.75
N ASP A 228 9.83 38.54 49.51
CA ASP A 228 8.66 38.10 48.76
C ASP A 228 9.08 36.93 47.86
N GLU A 229 8.49 35.75 48.03
CA GLU A 229 8.71 34.60 47.14
C GLU A 229 7.60 34.55 46.10
N LYS A 230 8.02 34.44 44.83
CA LYS A 230 7.09 34.42 43.69
C LYS A 230 7.12 33.03 43.00
N LEU A 231 5.97 32.39 43.00
CA LEU A 231 5.72 31.23 42.16
C LEU A 231 5.17 31.72 40.82
N ASP A 232 6.02 31.72 39.81
CA ASP A 232 5.66 32.01 38.43
C ASP A 232 5.26 30.73 37.69
N SER A 233 4.88 30.86 36.42
CA SER A 233 4.43 29.76 35.59
C SER A 233 5.46 28.64 35.48
N ALA A 234 6.76 28.95 35.39
CA ALA A 234 7.82 27.98 35.29
C ALA A 234 7.94 27.12 36.56
N LYS A 235 7.96 27.77 37.75
CA LYS A 235 7.99 27.07 39.04
C LYS A 235 6.73 26.20 39.24
N ILE A 236 5.56 26.68 38.80
CA ILE A 236 4.31 25.94 38.88
C ILE A 236 4.38 24.71 38.00
N LEU A 237 4.87 24.81 36.76
CA LEU A 237 5.06 23.66 35.84
C LEU A 237 5.96 22.58 36.44
N ASP A 238 7.07 22.99 37.05
CA ASP A 238 8.00 22.04 37.68
C ASP A 238 7.36 21.28 38.86
N MET A 239 6.25 21.74 39.41
CA MET A 239 5.47 21.09 40.48
C MET A 239 4.35 20.20 39.95
N LEU A 240 4.09 20.19 38.64
CA LEU A 240 3.03 19.36 38.04
C LEU A 240 3.53 17.99 37.61
N SER A 241 2.62 17.05 37.57
CA SER A 241 2.79 15.72 36.96
C SER A 241 1.57 15.40 36.12
N ILE A 242 1.84 14.65 35.04
CA ILE A 242 0.82 14.10 34.14
C ILE A 242 0.78 12.60 34.43
N SER A 243 -0.41 12.08 34.73
CA SER A 243 -0.64 10.64 34.96
C SER A 243 -0.87 9.91 33.63
N ASP A 244 -0.80 8.57 33.64
CA ASP A 244 -1.00 7.71 32.44
C ASP A 244 -2.37 7.89 31.78
N ASP A 245 -3.37 8.37 32.54
CA ASP A 245 -4.70 8.71 32.04
C ASP A 245 -4.82 10.12 31.45
N GLY A 246 -3.71 10.88 31.40
CA GLY A 246 -3.66 12.26 30.90
C GLY A 246 -4.12 13.30 31.91
N SER A 247 -4.39 12.94 33.16
CA SER A 247 -4.76 13.93 34.19
C SER A 247 -3.54 14.69 34.68
N VAL A 248 -3.67 16.02 34.73
CA VAL A 248 -2.64 16.95 35.26
C VAL A 248 -2.94 17.26 36.70
N SER A 249 -1.98 17.08 37.59
CA SER A 249 -2.13 17.36 39.02
C SER A 249 -0.84 17.89 39.63
N ILE A 250 -0.99 18.51 40.81
CA ILE A 250 0.16 18.94 41.63
C ILE A 250 0.83 17.68 42.23
N ASP A 251 2.13 17.58 42.07
CA ASP A 251 2.96 16.50 42.63
C ASP A 251 3.50 16.96 44.01
N ASP A 252 2.99 16.33 45.06
CA ASP A 252 3.37 16.66 46.45
C ASP A 252 4.89 16.45 46.70
N ALA A 253 5.54 15.47 46.05
CA ALA A 253 6.96 15.27 46.21
C ALA A 253 7.78 16.39 45.58
N LYS A 254 7.35 16.89 44.44
CA LYS A 254 7.97 18.04 43.75
C LYS A 254 7.76 19.34 44.54
N VAL A 255 6.56 19.54 45.09
CA VAL A 255 6.28 20.67 45.99
C VAL A 255 7.15 20.62 47.21
N ASN A 256 7.24 19.49 47.92
CA ASN A 256 8.09 19.31 49.09
C ASN A 256 9.56 19.59 48.79
N LYS A 257 10.05 19.16 47.65
CA LYS A 257 11.43 19.41 47.18
C LYS A 257 11.67 20.94 47.00
N TYR A 258 10.69 21.63 46.43
CA TYR A 258 10.77 23.11 46.25
C TYR A 258 10.80 23.86 47.58
N VAL A 259 9.94 23.48 48.53
CA VAL A 259 9.85 24.13 49.86
C VAL A 259 11.10 23.92 50.71
N GLN A 260 11.90 22.88 50.43
CA GLN A 260 13.14 22.56 51.18
C GLN A 260 14.38 23.26 50.60
N GLN A 261 14.29 23.97 49.51
CA GLN A 261 15.36 24.78 48.91
C GLN A 261 15.42 26.19 49.49
#